data_b7b0c59c8cee13a0887a91205f37c61f
#
_entry.id   b7b0c59c8cee13a0887a91205f37c61f
#
_cell.length_a   1.000
_cell.length_b   1.000
_cell.length_c   1.000
_cell.angle_alpha   90.00
_cell.angle_beta   90.00
_cell.angle_gamma   90.00
#
_symmetry.space_group_name_H-M   'P 1'
#
loop_
_entity.id
_entity.type
_entity.pdbx_description
1 polymer ?
#
loop_
_entity_poly.entity_id
_entity_poly.type
_entity_poly.pdbx_seq_one_letter_code
_entity_poly.pdbx_strand_id
1 'polypeptide(L)'
;EDPRYLSDFFTEIKKENCDVVYGKQKNRRGNWFDRISGTLFWKFFQIISGLPSNVNPSTIRIMTRRYVDALILHKEREVFIYGIWAITGFVQKAYLIDKGSHSKTTYTLSKRIHLLVNSITSFSSLPLIAIFYIGLIILCISSVNILFVVFQYFIQNVSVEGWTSM
;
A
#
# COMPACT_ATOMS: atom_id res chain seq x y z
N GLU A 1 -3.28 7.09 22.93
CA GLU A 1 -4.12 5.89 23.17
C GLU A 1 -4.11 5.54 24.65
N ASP A 2 -5.20 5.01 25.18
CA ASP A 2 -5.37 4.79 26.62
C ASP A 2 -4.58 3.56 27.09
N PRO A 3 -3.65 3.70 28.08
CA PRO A 3 -2.85 2.58 28.59
C PRO A 3 -3.68 1.47 29.25
N ARG A 4 -4.92 1.73 29.62
CA ARG A 4 -5.81 0.74 30.25
C ARG A 4 -6.05 -0.50 29.39
N TYR A 5 -6.00 -0.36 28.08
CA TYR A 5 -6.13 -1.51 27.14
C TYR A 5 -4.98 -2.51 27.24
N LEU A 6 -3.83 -2.16 27.83
CA LEU A 6 -2.70 -3.07 27.95
C LEU A 6 -3.01 -4.30 28.81
N SER A 7 -3.75 -4.12 29.90
CA SER A 7 -4.16 -5.24 30.78
C SER A 7 -5.09 -6.22 30.06
N ASP A 8 -6.02 -5.66 29.26
CA ASP A 8 -6.97 -6.45 28.49
C ASP A 8 -6.25 -7.24 27.38
N PHE A 9 -5.31 -6.59 26.67
CA PHE A 9 -4.50 -7.23 25.64
C PHE A 9 -3.63 -8.36 26.19
N PHE A 10 -3.06 -8.15 27.40
CA PHE A 10 -2.26 -9.19 28.06
C PHE A 10 -3.09 -10.41 28.45
N THR A 11 -4.31 -10.16 28.91
CA THR A 11 -5.26 -11.23 29.23
C THR A 11 -5.67 -12.00 27.97
N GLU A 12 -5.92 -11.28 26.88
CA GLU A 12 -6.34 -11.86 25.61
C GLU A 12 -5.23 -12.70 24.95
N ILE A 13 -3.96 -12.26 25.00
CA ILE A 13 -2.81 -13.05 24.53
C ILE A 13 -2.74 -14.40 25.22
N LYS A 14 -2.90 -14.42 26.54
CA LYS A 14 -2.83 -15.66 27.34
C LYS A 14 -4.01 -16.59 27.06
N LYS A 15 -5.21 -16.01 26.95
CA LYS A 15 -6.45 -16.77 26.72
C LYS A 15 -6.48 -17.44 25.36
N GLU A 16 -6.09 -16.74 24.32
CA GLU A 16 -6.23 -17.19 22.94
C GLU A 16 -4.96 -17.80 22.36
N ASN A 17 -3.89 -17.85 23.17
CA ASN A 17 -2.57 -18.36 22.75
C ASN A 17 -2.10 -17.77 21.40
N CYS A 18 -2.31 -16.47 21.22
CA CYS A 18 -1.90 -15.74 20.02
C CYS A 18 -0.57 -15.00 20.23
N ASP A 19 0.11 -14.64 19.14
CA ASP A 19 1.40 -13.98 19.21
C ASP A 19 1.29 -12.46 19.28
N VAL A 20 0.20 -11.91 18.73
CA VAL A 20 -0.04 -10.46 18.70
C VAL A 20 -1.49 -10.15 18.99
N VAL A 21 -1.74 -9.23 19.92
CA VAL A 21 -3.03 -8.56 20.08
C VAL A 21 -2.87 -7.10 19.71
N TYR A 22 -3.68 -6.61 18.77
CA TYR A 22 -3.66 -5.23 18.32
C TYR A 22 -5.02 -4.57 18.43
N GLY A 23 -5.01 -3.24 18.67
CA GLY A 23 -6.22 -2.45 18.71
C GLY A 23 -6.83 -2.26 17.33
N LYS A 24 -8.14 -2.53 17.19
CA LYS A 24 -8.94 -2.19 16.01
C LYS A 24 -10.00 -1.15 16.41
N GLN A 25 -10.02 -0.04 15.71
CA GLN A 25 -11.01 1.00 16.00
C GLN A 25 -12.41 0.54 15.60
N LYS A 26 -13.35 0.62 16.55
CA LYS A 26 -14.76 0.26 16.32
C LYS A 26 -15.41 1.15 15.27
N ASN A 27 -15.15 2.46 15.34
CA ASN A 27 -15.67 3.43 14.39
C ASN A 27 -14.56 4.38 13.93
N ARG A 28 -14.44 4.57 12.63
CA ARG A 28 -13.54 5.58 12.05
C ARG A 28 -14.17 6.95 12.25
N ARG A 29 -13.66 7.70 13.23
CA ARG A 29 -14.02 9.11 13.42
C ARG A 29 -13.18 9.98 12.48
N GLY A 30 -13.78 10.96 11.84
CA GLY A 30 -13.15 11.88 10.91
C GLY A 30 -14.16 12.48 9.94
N ASN A 31 -13.75 13.51 9.24
CA ASN A 31 -14.58 14.16 8.23
C ASN A 31 -14.94 13.14 7.13
N TRP A 32 -16.07 13.28 6.48
CA TRP A 32 -16.53 12.38 5.39
C TRP A 32 -15.42 12.09 4.35
N PHE A 33 -14.67 13.12 3.97
CA PHE A 33 -13.54 13.01 3.07
C PHE A 33 -12.41 12.12 3.61
N ASP A 34 -12.07 12.22 4.90
CA ASP A 34 -11.05 11.39 5.55
C ASP A 34 -11.48 9.91 5.65
N ARG A 35 -12.77 9.67 5.81
CA ARG A 35 -13.32 8.30 5.86
C ARG A 35 -13.22 7.63 4.50
N ILE A 36 -13.64 8.32 3.43
CA ILE A 36 -13.61 7.78 2.06
C ILE A 36 -12.18 7.59 1.59
N SER A 37 -11.32 8.63 1.67
CA SER A 37 -9.94 8.56 1.22
C SER A 37 -9.16 7.47 1.93
N GLY A 38 -9.36 7.31 3.24
CA GLY A 38 -8.69 6.26 3.97
C GLY A 38 -9.23 4.85 3.68
N THR A 39 -10.52 4.68 3.42
CA THR A 39 -11.08 3.37 3.02
C THR A 39 -10.60 3.01 1.62
N LEU A 40 -10.60 3.98 0.70
CA LEU A 40 -10.09 3.82 -0.66
C LEU A 40 -8.60 3.45 -0.65
N PHE A 41 -7.79 4.13 0.18
CA PHE A 41 -6.37 3.81 0.38
C PHE A 41 -6.16 2.35 0.76
N TRP A 42 -6.83 1.88 1.82
CA TRP A 42 -6.65 0.52 2.31
C TRP A 42 -7.17 -0.53 1.32
N LYS A 43 -8.28 -0.26 0.64
CA LYS A 43 -8.82 -1.15 -0.38
C LYS A 43 -7.88 -1.26 -1.59
N PHE A 44 -7.36 -0.13 -2.03
CA PHE A 44 -6.40 -0.06 -3.13
C PHE A 44 -5.07 -0.73 -2.77
N PHE A 45 -4.57 -0.47 -1.56
CA PHE A 45 -3.38 -1.14 -1.03
C PHE A 45 -3.56 -2.66 -0.97
N GLN A 46 -4.68 -3.15 -0.49
CA GLN A 46 -4.99 -4.58 -0.43
C GLN A 46 -5.00 -5.23 -1.82
N ILE A 47 -5.64 -4.59 -2.80
CA ILE A 47 -5.71 -5.12 -4.17
C ILE A 47 -4.31 -5.19 -4.79
N ILE A 48 -3.49 -4.16 -4.59
CA ILE A 48 -2.16 -4.07 -5.21
C ILE A 48 -1.12 -4.93 -4.48
N SER A 49 -1.12 -4.93 -3.15
CA SER A 49 -0.14 -5.68 -2.35
C SER A 49 -0.48 -7.16 -2.17
N GLY A 50 -1.74 -7.53 -2.37
CA GLY A 50 -2.24 -8.89 -2.05
C GLY A 50 -2.24 -9.21 -0.56
N LEU A 51 -1.89 -8.26 0.31
CA LEU A 51 -1.80 -8.45 1.74
C LEU A 51 -3.18 -8.28 2.41
N PRO A 52 -3.52 -9.10 3.41
CA PRO A 52 -4.76 -8.92 4.16
C PRO A 52 -4.73 -7.57 4.86
N SER A 53 -5.60 -6.64 4.45
CA SER A 53 -5.69 -5.34 5.11
C SER A 53 -6.65 -5.42 6.29
N ASN A 54 -6.13 -5.23 7.47
CA ASN A 54 -6.96 -4.95 8.63
C ASN A 54 -7.40 -3.48 8.55
N VAL A 55 -8.59 -3.26 8.03
CA VAL A 55 -9.18 -1.92 7.96
C VAL A 55 -9.19 -1.31 9.36
N ASN A 56 -8.57 -0.14 9.52
CA ASN A 56 -8.41 0.61 10.78
C ASN A 56 -7.50 -0.02 11.86
N PRO A 57 -6.29 -0.49 11.55
CA PRO A 57 -5.38 -0.92 12.58
C PRO A 57 -4.93 0.28 13.43
N SER A 58 -4.91 0.11 14.74
CA SER A 58 -4.22 1.02 15.65
C SER A 58 -2.77 0.61 15.81
N THR A 59 -1.92 1.55 16.20
CA THR A 59 -0.51 1.28 16.52
C THR A 59 -0.33 0.59 17.87
N ILE A 60 -1.35 0.66 18.76
CA ILE A 60 -1.28 -0.03 20.05
C ILE A 60 -1.38 -1.53 19.86
N ARG A 61 -0.37 -2.26 20.35
CA ARG A 61 -0.32 -3.71 20.28
C ARG A 61 0.60 -4.29 21.35
N ILE A 62 0.32 -5.53 21.74
CA ILE A 62 1.22 -6.37 22.50
C ILE A 62 1.69 -7.50 21.60
N MET A 63 2.98 -7.83 21.71
CA MET A 63 3.64 -8.85 20.89
C MET A 63 4.42 -9.80 21.77
N THR A 64 4.42 -11.08 21.43
CA THR A 64 5.32 -12.07 22.06
C THR A 64 6.77 -11.83 21.63
N ARG A 65 7.72 -12.27 22.46
CA ARG A 65 9.15 -12.14 22.13
C ARG A 65 9.48 -12.84 20.80
N ARG A 66 8.91 -14.01 20.57
CA ARG A 66 9.07 -14.77 19.32
C ARG A 66 8.65 -13.98 18.09
N TYR A 67 7.54 -13.23 18.17
CA TYR A 67 7.10 -12.37 17.08
C TYR A 67 8.05 -11.19 16.85
N VAL A 68 8.53 -10.56 17.94
CA VAL A 68 9.46 -9.43 17.84
C VAL A 68 10.79 -9.87 17.22
N ASP A 69 11.30 -11.05 17.58
CA ASP A 69 12.53 -11.58 17.01
C ASP A 69 12.40 -11.84 15.50
N ALA A 70 11.25 -12.35 15.06
CA ALA A 70 10.95 -12.49 13.64
C ALA A 70 10.79 -11.13 12.93
N LEU A 71 10.17 -10.16 13.60
CA LEU A 71 9.98 -8.81 13.05
C LEU A 71 11.31 -8.08 12.79
N ILE A 72 12.30 -8.24 13.68
CA ILE A 72 13.62 -7.60 13.58
C ILE A 72 14.45 -8.17 12.41
N LEU A 73 14.12 -9.34 11.90
CA LEU A 73 14.79 -9.92 10.73
C LEU A 73 14.49 -9.15 9.44
N HIS A 74 13.40 -8.41 9.40
CA HIS A 74 13.08 -7.53 8.26
C HIS A 74 13.98 -6.29 8.28
N LYS A 75 14.90 -6.20 7.31
CA LYS A 75 15.87 -5.10 7.15
C LYS A 75 15.52 -4.20 5.97
N GLU A 76 14.24 -3.94 5.78
CA GLU A 76 13.75 -3.11 4.68
C GLU A 76 14.27 -1.67 4.81
N ARG A 77 14.70 -1.09 3.70
CA ARG A 77 15.17 0.31 3.67
C ARG A 77 14.02 1.29 3.90
N GLU A 78 12.88 1.01 3.27
CA GLU A 78 11.65 1.79 3.41
C GLU A 78 10.65 1.00 4.25
N VAL A 79 10.44 1.43 5.49
CA VAL A 79 9.62 0.68 6.44
C VAL A 79 8.17 1.14 6.39
N PHE A 80 7.33 0.39 5.69
CA PHE A 80 5.88 0.48 5.87
C PHE A 80 5.43 -0.52 6.93
N ILE A 81 5.40 -0.06 8.17
CA ILE A 81 5.23 -0.91 9.36
C ILE A 81 3.99 -1.84 9.30
N TYR A 82 2.88 -1.37 8.74
CA TYR A 82 1.66 -2.17 8.61
C TYR A 82 1.83 -3.35 7.65
N GLY A 83 2.60 -3.16 6.57
CA GLY A 83 2.94 -4.22 5.64
C GLY A 83 3.84 -5.27 6.29
N ILE A 84 4.89 -4.84 6.99
CA ILE A 84 5.79 -5.74 7.70
C ILE A 84 5.02 -6.58 8.73
N TRP A 85 4.10 -5.97 9.48
CA TRP A 85 3.24 -6.70 10.41
C TRP A 85 2.37 -7.77 9.73
N ALA A 86 1.92 -7.50 8.51
CA ALA A 86 1.13 -8.46 7.76
C ALA A 86 1.96 -9.63 7.22
N ILE A 87 3.18 -9.35 6.67
CA ILE A 87 4.03 -10.38 6.08
C ILE A 87 4.77 -11.23 7.11
N THR A 88 5.04 -10.69 8.31
CA THR A 88 5.67 -11.45 9.39
C THR A 88 4.82 -12.65 9.81
N GLY A 89 3.51 -12.62 9.55
CA GLY A 89 2.60 -13.75 9.85
C GLY A 89 2.26 -13.87 11.33
N PHE A 90 2.29 -15.08 11.86
CA PHE A 90 1.89 -15.45 13.20
C PHE A 90 0.39 -15.24 13.49
N VAL A 91 -0.08 -15.74 14.62
CA VAL A 91 -1.48 -15.60 15.04
C VAL A 91 -1.69 -14.21 15.63
N GLN A 92 -2.38 -13.34 14.86
CA GLN A 92 -2.67 -11.97 15.28
C GLN A 92 -4.17 -11.79 15.52
N LYS A 93 -4.55 -11.24 16.66
CA LYS A 93 -5.94 -11.01 17.04
C LYS A 93 -6.26 -9.52 17.18
N ALA A 94 -7.39 -9.10 16.63
CA ALA A 94 -7.89 -7.76 16.77
C ALA A 94 -8.75 -7.62 18.04
N TYR A 95 -8.44 -6.63 18.88
CA TYR A 95 -9.24 -6.23 20.02
C TYR A 95 -9.91 -4.90 19.73
N LEU A 96 -11.22 -4.81 19.93
CA LEU A 96 -11.97 -3.58 19.63
C LEU A 96 -11.69 -2.51 20.70
N ILE A 97 -11.17 -1.39 20.24
CA ILE A 97 -10.90 -0.23 21.10
C ILE A 97 -11.70 1.00 20.66
N ASP A 98 -12.13 1.77 21.65
CA ASP A 98 -12.71 3.09 21.40
C ASP A 98 -11.61 4.15 21.51
N LYS A 99 -11.29 4.80 20.40
CA LYS A 99 -10.28 5.86 20.38
C LYS A 99 -10.91 7.19 20.86
N GLY A 100 -10.38 7.75 21.93
CA GLY A 100 -10.72 9.09 22.42
C GLY A 100 -10.48 10.17 21.37
N SER A 101 -11.18 11.31 21.47
CA SER A 101 -11.34 12.33 20.41
C SER A 101 -10.15 13.29 20.24
N HIS A 102 -8.93 12.99 20.66
CA HIS A 102 -7.86 14.01 20.81
C HIS A 102 -6.84 14.15 19.68
N SER A 103 -6.99 13.52 18.52
CA SER A 103 -6.02 13.75 17.45
C SER A 103 -6.62 14.36 16.19
N LYS A 104 -6.37 15.65 15.97
CA LYS A 104 -6.47 16.23 14.64
C LYS A 104 -5.50 15.51 13.72
N THR A 105 -5.95 15.08 12.55
CA THR A 105 -5.12 14.39 11.56
C THR A 105 -4.02 15.35 11.08
N THR A 106 -2.77 15.08 11.45
CA THR A 106 -1.60 15.90 11.08
C THR A 106 -1.09 15.59 9.66
N TYR A 107 -1.73 14.65 8.96
CA TYR A 107 -1.30 14.25 7.63
C TYR A 107 -1.85 15.16 6.53
N THR A 108 -0.97 15.93 5.89
CA THR A 108 -1.27 16.65 4.65
C THR A 108 -1.53 15.65 3.49
N LEU A 109 -2.29 16.08 2.47
CA LEU A 109 -2.56 15.27 1.28
C LEU A 109 -1.27 14.77 0.61
N SER A 110 -0.26 15.63 0.48
CA SER A 110 1.05 15.27 -0.06
C SER A 110 1.70 14.12 0.70
N LYS A 111 1.69 14.16 2.03
CA LYS A 111 2.24 13.10 2.87
C LYS A 111 1.47 11.79 2.75
N ARG A 112 0.15 11.86 2.54
CA ARG A 112 -0.69 10.67 2.29
C ARG A 112 -0.35 10.01 0.95
N ILE A 113 -0.17 10.83 -0.12
CA ILE A 113 0.22 10.33 -1.44
C ILE A 113 1.61 9.69 -1.39
N HIS A 114 2.59 10.36 -0.75
CA HIS A 114 3.94 9.82 -0.61
C HIS A 114 3.94 8.47 0.14
N LEU A 115 3.20 8.36 1.24
CA LEU A 115 3.04 7.10 1.97
C LEU A 115 2.38 6.01 1.11
N LEU A 116 1.40 6.38 0.27
CA LEU A 116 0.73 5.46 -0.64
C LEU A 116 1.72 4.93 -1.68
N VAL A 117 2.44 5.81 -2.34
CA VAL A 117 3.43 5.43 -3.37
C VAL A 117 4.50 4.52 -2.76
N ASN A 118 5.10 4.92 -1.63
CA ASN A 118 6.11 4.11 -0.96
C ASN A 118 5.57 2.74 -0.51
N SER A 119 4.36 2.71 0.03
CA SER A 119 3.74 1.44 0.46
C SER A 119 3.50 0.49 -0.70
N ILE A 120 3.02 1.01 -1.84
CA ILE A 120 2.76 0.22 -3.04
C ILE A 120 4.07 -0.29 -3.63
N THR A 121 5.07 0.57 -3.80
CA THR A 121 6.37 0.18 -4.39
C THR A 121 7.15 -0.78 -3.52
N SER A 122 7.01 -0.70 -2.20
CA SER A 122 7.70 -1.62 -1.27
C SER A 122 7.08 -3.02 -1.22
N PHE A 123 5.76 -3.15 -1.45
CA PHE A 123 5.04 -4.42 -1.28
C PHE A 123 4.42 -4.96 -2.56
N SER A 124 4.59 -4.31 -3.70
CA SER A 124 4.02 -4.75 -4.96
C SER A 124 4.93 -4.46 -6.15
N SER A 125 5.10 -5.46 -7.02
CA SER A 125 5.74 -5.30 -8.32
C SER A 125 4.79 -4.76 -9.40
N LEU A 126 3.49 -4.63 -9.11
CA LEU A 126 2.48 -4.20 -10.08
C LEU A 126 2.78 -2.85 -10.75
N PRO A 127 3.26 -1.80 -10.05
CA PRO A 127 3.60 -0.55 -10.72
C PRO A 127 4.71 -0.73 -11.76
N LEU A 128 5.72 -1.54 -11.46
CA LEU A 128 6.82 -1.83 -12.37
C LEU A 128 6.33 -2.60 -13.60
N ILE A 129 5.49 -3.61 -13.38
CA ILE A 129 4.87 -4.41 -14.43
C ILE A 129 3.99 -3.54 -15.32
N ALA A 130 3.18 -2.64 -14.74
CA ALA A 130 2.34 -1.72 -15.49
C ALA A 130 3.16 -0.78 -16.39
N ILE A 131 4.25 -0.20 -15.87
CA ILE A 131 5.17 0.64 -16.66
C ILE A 131 5.80 -0.16 -17.79
N PHE A 132 6.19 -1.40 -17.55
CA PHE A 132 6.72 -2.30 -18.58
C PHE A 132 5.73 -2.52 -19.72
N TYR A 133 4.47 -2.86 -19.42
CA TYR A 133 3.45 -3.06 -20.45
C TYR A 133 3.09 -1.77 -21.19
N ILE A 134 3.01 -0.64 -20.51
CA ILE A 134 2.79 0.67 -21.14
C ILE A 134 3.93 0.96 -22.12
N GLY A 135 5.19 0.76 -21.72
CA GLY A 135 6.36 0.92 -22.57
C GLY A 135 6.31 0.00 -23.80
N LEU A 136 5.90 -1.26 -23.59
CA LEU A 136 5.74 -2.22 -24.68
C LEU A 136 4.67 -1.80 -25.70
N ILE A 137 3.53 -1.32 -25.22
CA ILE A 137 2.45 -0.80 -26.10
C ILE A 137 2.93 0.40 -26.92
N ILE A 138 3.62 1.35 -26.30
CA ILE A 138 4.18 2.53 -27.00
C ILE A 138 5.18 2.08 -28.05
N LEU A 139 6.05 1.13 -27.72
CA LEU A 139 7.03 0.56 -28.65
C LEU A 139 6.35 -0.10 -29.86
N CYS A 140 5.31 -0.89 -29.63
CA CYS A 140 4.56 -1.52 -30.71
C CYS A 140 3.89 -0.49 -31.62
N ILE A 141 3.23 0.52 -31.06
CA ILE A 141 2.58 1.59 -31.82
C ILE A 141 3.62 2.35 -32.64
N SER A 142 4.76 2.71 -32.05
CA SER A 142 5.84 3.42 -32.75
C SER A 142 6.42 2.58 -33.88
N SER A 143 6.63 1.29 -33.66
CA SER A 143 7.13 0.37 -34.69
C SER A 143 6.17 0.25 -35.88
N VAL A 144 4.87 0.15 -35.62
CA VAL A 144 3.86 0.13 -36.68
C VAL A 144 3.86 1.42 -37.47
N ASN A 145 3.96 2.58 -36.82
CA ASN A 145 4.06 3.87 -37.48
C ASN A 145 5.29 3.98 -38.35
N ILE A 146 6.46 3.54 -37.86
CA ILE A 146 7.70 3.53 -38.65
C ILE A 146 7.55 2.66 -39.90
N LEU A 147 7.02 1.45 -39.75
CA LEU A 147 6.78 0.55 -40.89
C LEU A 147 5.81 1.16 -41.91
N PHE A 148 4.77 1.81 -41.43
CA PHE A 148 3.81 2.49 -42.29
C PHE A 148 4.45 3.65 -43.11
N VAL A 149 5.28 4.47 -42.47
CA VAL A 149 6.01 5.57 -43.16
C VAL A 149 7.00 5.02 -44.19
N VAL A 150 7.74 3.96 -43.81
CA VAL A 150 8.67 3.29 -44.73
C VAL A 150 7.93 2.70 -45.95
N PHE A 151 6.80 2.08 -45.72
CA PHE A 151 5.95 1.52 -46.76
C PHE A 151 5.43 2.61 -47.71
N GLN A 152 4.95 3.74 -47.17
CA GLN A 152 4.53 4.88 -48.01
C GLN A 152 5.68 5.45 -48.85
N TYR A 153 6.85 5.57 -48.25
CA TYR A 153 8.02 6.06 -48.96
C TYR A 153 8.41 5.17 -50.16
N PHE A 154 8.45 3.85 -50.00
CA PHE A 154 8.87 2.94 -51.06
C PHE A 154 7.82 2.69 -52.15
N ILE A 155 6.52 2.70 -51.80
CA ILE A 155 5.46 2.33 -52.74
C ILE A 155 4.83 3.57 -53.39
N GLN A 156 4.65 4.66 -52.68
CA GLN A 156 3.92 5.80 -53.18
C GLN A 156 4.83 6.95 -53.67
N ASN A 157 6.16 6.83 -53.48
CA ASN A 157 7.13 7.90 -53.81
C ASN A 157 6.76 9.26 -53.20
N VAL A 158 5.96 9.30 -52.16
CA VAL A 158 5.51 10.53 -51.49
C VAL A 158 6.58 10.90 -50.48
N SER A 159 7.31 11.97 -50.72
CA SER A 159 8.13 12.59 -49.67
C SER A 159 7.18 13.16 -48.61
N VAL A 160 7.24 12.59 -47.39
CA VAL A 160 6.47 13.08 -46.24
C VAL A 160 7.02 14.47 -45.90
N GLU A 161 6.35 15.53 -46.36
CA GLU A 161 6.67 16.90 -45.99
C GLU A 161 6.56 17.02 -44.45
N GLY A 162 7.63 17.46 -43.80
CA GLY A 162 7.68 17.66 -42.34
C GLY A 162 8.39 16.57 -41.52
N TRP A 163 8.95 15.54 -42.13
CA TRP A 163 9.67 14.49 -41.39
C TRP A 163 10.89 14.99 -40.58
N THR A 164 11.51 16.09 -41.06
CA THR A 164 12.66 16.71 -40.34
C THR A 164 12.28 17.62 -39.20
N SER A 165 10.98 17.84 -38.94
CA SER A 165 10.49 18.73 -37.88
C SER A 165 9.82 17.99 -36.70
N MET A 166 9.77 16.66 -36.71
CA MET A 166 9.40 15.81 -35.58
C MET A 166 10.66 15.19 -34.96
#